data_525337e1379555bec4dcbe8ac15bbd09
#
_entry.id   525337e1379555bec4dcbe8ac15bbd09
#
_cell.length_a   1.000
_cell.length_b   1.000
_cell.length_c   1.000
_cell.angle_alpha   90.00
_cell.angle_beta   90.00
_cell.angle_gamma   90.00
#
_symmetry.space_group_name_H-M   'P 1'
#
loop_
_entity.id
_entity.type
_entity.pdbx_description
1 polymer ?
#
loop_
_entity_poly.entity_id
_entity_poly.type
_entity_poly.pdbx_seq_one_letter_code
_entity_poly.pdbx_strand_id
1 'polypeptide(L)' 'MDKFTLHKDRETEKWRLEREGSDRAKRVFETKTEALKDLRTAVGRSGGSVRIRRVDNTIQEERTYPRSKDPKKTPG' A
#
# COMPACT_ATOMS: atom_id res chain seq x y z
N MET A 1 5.31 13.17 1.86
CA MET A 1 4.39 12.06 1.70
C MET A 1 5.16 10.78 1.52
N ASP A 2 4.79 9.75 2.25
CA ASP A 2 5.52 8.50 2.17
C ASP A 2 5.23 7.75 0.89
N LYS A 3 6.18 6.97 0.45
CA LYS A 3 5.99 6.17 -0.75
C LYS A 3 6.11 4.70 -0.38
N PHE A 4 5.22 3.92 -0.93
CA PHE A 4 5.16 2.49 -0.66
C PHE A 4 5.12 1.70 -1.95
N THR A 5 5.49 0.45 -1.90
CA THR A 5 5.39 -0.45 -3.04
C THR A 5 4.67 -1.72 -2.59
N LEU A 6 3.68 -2.13 -3.36
CA LEU A 6 2.98 -3.39 -3.14
C LEU A 6 3.41 -4.36 -4.24
N HIS A 7 4.03 -5.46 -3.85
CA HIS A 7 4.49 -6.45 -4.82
C HIS A 7 4.37 -7.86 -4.27
N LYS A 8 4.41 -8.83 -5.15
CA LYS A 8 4.33 -10.21 -4.74
C LYS A 8 5.73 -10.74 -4.47
N ASP A 9 5.90 -11.38 -3.30
CA ASP A 9 7.15 -11.99 -2.93
C ASP A 9 7.16 -13.39 -3.56
N ARG A 10 8.13 -13.66 -4.39
CA ARG A 10 8.18 -14.94 -5.08
C ARG A 10 8.49 -16.12 -4.18
N GLU A 11 9.17 -15.87 -3.09
CA GLU A 11 9.52 -16.95 -2.19
C GLU A 11 8.33 -17.41 -1.36
N THR A 12 7.55 -16.49 -0.84
CA THR A 12 6.42 -16.82 0.00
C THR A 12 5.11 -16.81 -0.75
N GLU A 13 5.12 -16.24 -1.96
CA GLU A 13 3.93 -16.05 -2.79
C GLU A 13 2.89 -15.15 -2.10
N LYS A 14 3.32 -14.33 -1.16
CA LYS A 14 2.44 -13.40 -0.50
C LYS A 14 2.70 -12.00 -1.00
N TRP A 15 1.73 -11.12 -0.82
CA TRP A 15 1.86 -9.74 -1.25
C TRP A 15 2.41 -8.90 -0.11
N ARG A 16 3.45 -8.16 -0.39
CA ARG A 16 4.12 -7.34 0.62
C ARG A 16 3.97 -5.87 0.31
N LEU A 17 3.59 -5.11 1.33
CA LEU A 17 3.55 -3.66 1.23
C LEU A 17 4.79 -3.15 1.96
N GLU A 18 5.69 -2.54 1.22
CA GLU A 18 6.94 -2.04 1.77
C GLU A 18 7.05 -0.53 1.60
N ARG A 19 7.60 0.13 2.60
CA ARG A 19 7.86 1.55 2.50
C ARG A 19 9.15 1.73 1.72
N GLU A 20 9.20 2.70 0.83
CA GLU A 20 10.37 2.94 0.05
C GLU A 20 11.54 3.26 0.96
N GLY A 21 12.65 2.63 0.72
CA GLY A 21 13.83 2.79 1.55
C GLY A 21 13.92 1.84 2.72
N SER A 22 12.91 0.98 2.92
CA SER A 22 12.90 0.03 4.00
C SER A 22 12.90 -1.39 3.47
N ASP A 23 13.62 -2.28 4.12
CA ASP A 23 13.64 -3.68 3.71
C ASP A 23 12.53 -4.46 4.37
N ARG A 24 11.82 -3.87 5.31
CA ARG A 24 10.78 -4.56 6.02
C ARG A 24 9.42 -4.30 5.42
N ALA A 25 8.61 -5.34 5.36
CA ALA A 25 7.24 -5.18 4.92
C ALA A 25 6.46 -4.48 6.02
N LYS A 26 5.70 -3.48 5.67
CA LYS A 26 4.83 -2.83 6.61
C LYS A 26 3.65 -3.75 6.87
N ARG A 27 3.19 -4.46 5.84
CA ARG A 27 2.14 -5.45 5.96
C ARG A 27 2.33 -6.53 4.92
N VAL A 28 1.82 -7.72 5.22
CA VAL A 28 1.86 -8.85 4.31
C VAL A 28 0.44 -9.37 4.15
N PHE A 29 0.03 -9.65 2.91
CA PHE A 29 -1.30 -10.12 2.61
C PHE A 29 -1.24 -11.44 1.86
N GLU A 30 -2.25 -12.26 2.03
CA GLU A 30 -2.31 -13.55 1.36
C GLU A 30 -2.63 -13.39 -0.12
N THR A 31 -3.45 -12.41 -0.47
CA THR A 31 -3.85 -12.20 -1.84
C THR A 31 -3.78 -10.73 -2.20
N LYS A 32 -3.75 -10.43 -3.50
CA LYS A 32 -3.73 -9.06 -3.97
C LYS A 32 -5.04 -8.37 -3.62
N THR A 33 -6.16 -9.11 -3.68
CA THR A 33 -7.47 -8.56 -3.35
C THR A 33 -7.50 -8.06 -1.92
N GLU A 34 -6.95 -8.84 -0.99
CA GLU A 34 -6.90 -8.42 0.39
C GLU A 34 -6.01 -7.20 0.54
N ALA A 35 -4.88 -7.18 -0.15
CA ALA A 35 -3.97 -6.06 -0.10
C ALA A 35 -4.65 -4.79 -0.58
N LEU A 36 -5.35 -4.84 -1.69
CA LEU A 36 -6.00 -3.67 -2.25
C LEU A 36 -7.10 -3.14 -1.34
N LYS A 37 -7.79 -4.03 -0.64
CA LYS A 37 -8.84 -3.60 0.27
C LYS A 37 -8.26 -2.90 1.49
N ASP A 38 -7.08 -3.29 1.91
CA ASP A 38 -6.49 -2.78 3.14
C ASP A 38 -5.46 -1.67 2.93
N LEU A 39 -5.19 -1.27 1.70
CA LEU A 39 -4.15 -0.29 1.44
C LEU A 39 -4.34 1.01 2.21
N ARG A 40 -5.55 1.50 2.25
CA ARG A 40 -5.81 2.76 2.92
C ARG A 40 -5.45 2.68 4.40
N THR A 41 -5.84 1.59 5.04
CA THR A 41 -5.53 1.37 6.44
C THR A 41 -4.04 1.11 6.62
N ALA A 42 -3.45 0.35 5.74
CA ALA A 42 -2.04 0.02 5.82
C ALA A 42 -1.14 1.23 5.64
N VAL A 43 -1.51 2.15 4.76
CA VAL A 43 -0.76 3.37 4.53
C VAL A 43 -0.86 4.27 5.77
N GLY A 44 -2.01 4.26 6.41
CA GLY A 44 -2.18 5.02 7.64
C GLY A 44 -2.65 6.44 7.44
N ARG A 45 -2.74 7.16 8.53
CA ARG A 45 -3.28 8.52 8.52
C ARG A 45 -2.43 9.53 7.82
N SER A 46 -1.13 9.32 7.80
CA SER A 46 -0.24 10.28 7.15
C SER A 46 -0.36 10.22 5.64
N GLY A 47 -1.03 9.20 5.13
CA GLY A 47 -1.20 9.07 3.70
C GLY A 47 0.07 8.64 3.00
N GLY A 48 0.03 8.60 1.71
CA GLY A 48 1.19 8.23 0.91
C GLY A 48 0.80 7.75 -0.46
N SER A 49 1.78 7.44 -1.27
CA SER A 49 1.56 6.88 -2.59
C SER A 49 1.95 5.43 -2.58
N VAL A 50 1.14 4.58 -3.20
CA VAL A 50 1.42 3.16 -3.29
C VAL A 50 1.56 2.78 -4.75
N ARG A 51 2.73 2.23 -5.10
CA ARG A 51 2.96 1.76 -6.44
C ARG A 51 2.65 0.28 -6.43
N ILE A 52 1.64 -0.13 -7.18
CA ILE A 52 1.17 -1.50 -7.22
C ILE A 52 1.81 -2.22 -8.39
N ARG A 53 2.52 -3.30 -8.12
CA ARG A 53 3.18 -4.07 -9.16
C ARG A 53 2.43 -5.34 -9.47
N ARG A 54 2.58 -5.82 -10.70
CA ARG A 54 1.98 -7.08 -11.10
C ARG A 54 2.90 -8.21 -10.67
N VAL A 55 2.45 -9.42 -10.85
CA VAL A 55 3.22 -10.61 -10.50
C VAL A 55 4.59 -10.61 -11.18
N ASP A 56 4.68 -10.10 -12.39
CA ASP A 56 5.95 -10.03 -13.13
C ASP A 56 6.77 -8.81 -12.70
N ASN A 57 6.34 -8.12 -11.66
CA ASN A 57 7.06 -6.98 -11.09
C ASN A 57 7.01 -5.71 -11.94
N THR A 58 6.18 -5.65 -12.96
CA THR A 58 5.97 -4.41 -13.69
C THR A 58 4.92 -3.58 -12.95
N ILE A 59 4.94 -2.28 -13.14
CA ILE A 59 4.01 -1.40 -12.44
C ILE A 59 2.64 -1.46 -13.09
N GLN A 60 1.63 -1.78 -12.31
CA GLN A 60 0.27 -1.84 -12.78
C GLN A 60 -0.41 -0.48 -12.63
N GLU A 61 -0.29 0.12 -11.47
CA GLU A 61 -0.91 1.41 -11.20
C GLU A 61 -0.26 2.06 -9.98
N GLU A 62 -0.54 3.30 -9.76
CA GLU A 62 -0.08 4.00 -8.58
C GLU A 62 -1.29 4.66 -7.96
N ARG A 63 -1.50 4.46 -6.67
CA ARG A 63 -2.61 5.08 -5.95
C ARG A 63 -2.06 6.05 -4.93
N THR A 64 -2.68 7.20 -4.83
CA THR A 64 -2.28 8.20 -3.85
C THR A 64 -3.38 8.33 -2.80
N TYR A 65 -2.99 8.20 -1.55
CA TYR A 65 -3.91 8.34 -0.43
C TYR A 65 -3.56 9.62 0.30
N PRO A 66 -4.45 10.59 0.30
CA PRO A 66 -4.14 11.86 0.95
C PRO A 66 -4.09 11.70 2.45
N ARG A 67 -3.42 12.63 3.10
CA ARG A 67 -3.35 12.64 4.54
C ARG A 67 -4.76 12.73 5.10
N SER A 68 -5.05 11.90 6.08
CA SER A 68 -6.36 11.87 6.65
C SER A 68 -6.62 13.13 7.46
N LYS A 69 -7.74 13.77 7.23
CA LYS A 69 -8.10 14.94 7.99
C LYS A 69 -9.06 14.56 9.07
N ASP A 70 -9.25 15.45 10.00
CA ASP A 70 -10.16 15.24 11.08
C ASP A 70 -11.55 15.02 10.51
N PRO A 71 -12.16 13.93 10.81
CA PRO A 71 -13.46 13.60 10.28
C PRO A 71 -14.52 14.60 10.57
N LYS A 72 -14.36 15.36 11.55
CA LYS A 72 -15.35 16.25 11.84
C LYS A 72 -15.48 17.26 10.82
N LYS A 73 -14.51 17.44 10.07
CA LYS A 73 -14.58 18.37 9.10
C LYS A 73 -15.44 18.02 8.05
N THR A 74 -15.86 16.91 8.03
CA THR A 74 -16.59 16.51 6.99
C THR A 74 -17.89 16.77 7.33
N PRO A 75 -18.40 17.51 7.19
CA PRO A 75 -19.60 17.66 7.52
C PRO A 75 -20.07 17.55 6.54
N GLY A 76 -19.88 17.36 6.70
CA GLY A 76 -20.21 17.24 5.93
C GLY A 76 -19.72 17.16 5.75
#